data_f71e82ecd9b954b4910c2eae3a50680e
#
_entry.id   f71e82ecd9b954b4910c2eae3a50680e
#
_cell.length_a   1.000
_cell.length_b   1.000
_cell.length_c   1.000
_cell.angle_alpha   90.00
_cell.angle_beta   90.00
_cell.angle_gamma   90.00
#
_symmetry.space_group_name_H-M   'P 1'
#
loop_
_entity.id
_entity.type
_entity.pdbx_description
1 polymer ?
#
loop_
_entity_poly.entity_id
_entity_poly.type
_entity_poly.pdbx_seq_one_letter_code
_entity_poly.pdbx_strand_id
1 'polypeptide(L)'
;MLLASCASAPARNPLAEWRASPNHDARRARVIVLHHTEMESAQAALHTLQTRNSGGPVSAHYLVGADGRLYQLVPESERAWHAGASRWNGIGDLNSDSIGIEIDNDGASPFPDAQVDSVIALLEDITTRLRIPRHLILAHADIAPTRKRDPSARFPWQRLAEAGFGLWPRAPLAPAPEGFDPWLALRLIGYDLSAPEAARCAFHRRYRGRECRVEGNLLVGAEADPGWLPGDLEILHDLQRQLLAMPQPAP
;
A
#
# COMPACT_ATOMS: atom_id res chain seq x y z
N MET A 1 -41.51 -18.40 1.07
CA MET A 1 -40.60 -17.78 0.11
C MET A 1 -39.85 -16.66 0.84
N LEU A 2 -38.65 -16.97 1.41
CA LEU A 2 -37.83 -16.01 2.15
C LEU A 2 -37.01 -15.24 1.10
N LEU A 3 -37.33 -13.98 0.90
CA LEU A 3 -36.51 -13.05 0.15
C LEU A 3 -35.23 -12.81 0.97
N ALA A 4 -34.13 -13.42 0.55
CA ALA A 4 -32.83 -13.07 1.04
C ALA A 4 -32.55 -11.61 0.64
N SER A 5 -32.65 -10.69 1.60
CA SER A 5 -32.16 -9.32 1.44
C SER A 5 -30.67 -9.39 1.24
N CYS A 6 -30.18 -9.13 0.04
CA CYS A 6 -28.78 -8.80 -0.18
C CYS A 6 -28.50 -7.51 0.58
N ALA A 7 -28.00 -7.61 1.80
CA ALA A 7 -27.46 -6.46 2.51
C ALA A 7 -26.26 -5.95 1.69
N SER A 8 -26.47 -4.86 0.95
CA SER A 8 -25.37 -4.11 0.34
C SER A 8 -24.46 -3.63 1.48
N ALA A 9 -23.16 -3.77 1.32
CA ALA A 9 -22.19 -3.21 2.26
C ALA A 9 -22.54 -1.73 2.52
N PRO A 10 -22.43 -1.24 3.76
CA PRO A 10 -22.75 0.15 4.06
C PRO A 10 -21.90 1.08 3.20
N ALA A 11 -22.51 2.09 2.60
CA ALA A 11 -21.84 3.08 1.75
C ALA A 11 -20.76 3.87 2.52
N ARG A 12 -20.80 3.82 3.87
CA ARG A 12 -19.87 4.50 4.77
C ARG A 12 -19.41 3.56 5.87
N ASN A 13 -18.11 3.70 6.24
CA ASN A 13 -17.54 2.92 7.33
C ASN A 13 -17.94 3.54 8.69
N PRO A 14 -18.51 2.77 9.64
CA PRO A 14 -18.91 3.30 10.95
C PRO A 14 -17.75 3.73 11.84
N LEU A 15 -16.50 3.31 11.55
CA LEU A 15 -15.30 3.69 12.30
C LEU A 15 -14.74 5.06 11.91
N ALA A 16 -15.17 5.63 10.77
CA ALA A 16 -14.58 6.83 10.20
C ALA A 16 -15.54 8.01 10.15
N GLU A 17 -15.06 9.22 10.45
CA GLU A 17 -15.80 10.45 10.20
C GLU A 17 -15.91 10.69 8.69
N TRP A 18 -17.13 10.84 8.18
CA TRP A 18 -17.37 11.11 6.76
C TRP A 18 -16.97 12.53 6.38
N ARG A 19 -16.02 12.66 5.46
CA ARG A 19 -15.56 13.93 4.88
C ARG A 19 -15.55 13.81 3.36
N ALA A 20 -16.67 14.13 2.72
CA ALA A 20 -16.88 13.92 1.30
C ALA A 20 -15.83 14.59 0.39
N SER A 21 -15.31 13.84 -0.59
CA SER A 21 -14.55 14.35 -1.74
C SER A 21 -15.39 14.21 -3.01
N PRO A 22 -15.45 15.22 -3.91
CA PRO A 22 -16.13 15.10 -5.20
C PRO A 22 -15.33 14.30 -6.24
N ASN A 23 -14.08 13.96 -5.94
CA ASN A 23 -13.12 13.37 -6.89
C ASN A 23 -13.19 11.84 -6.87
N HIS A 24 -14.27 11.24 -7.35
CA HIS A 24 -14.44 9.78 -7.41
C HIS A 24 -15.39 9.34 -8.54
N ASP A 25 -15.30 8.06 -8.93
CA ASP A 25 -16.21 7.35 -9.83
C ASP A 25 -16.34 5.85 -9.43
N ALA A 26 -17.16 5.05 -10.14
CA ALA A 26 -17.46 3.67 -9.77
C ALA A 26 -16.29 2.70 -10.04
N ARG A 27 -16.09 1.68 -9.16
CA ARG A 27 -15.00 0.71 -9.27
C ARG A 27 -15.18 -0.54 -8.36
N ARG A 28 -14.21 -1.50 -8.39
CA ARG A 28 -14.17 -2.69 -7.50
C ARG A 28 -12.78 -2.90 -6.93
N ALA A 29 -12.63 -2.88 -5.59
CA ALA A 29 -11.35 -3.08 -4.91
C ALA A 29 -10.94 -4.55 -4.79
N ARG A 30 -9.64 -4.81 -5.01
CA ARG A 30 -8.98 -6.11 -4.80
C ARG A 30 -7.75 -6.00 -3.91
N VAL A 31 -7.19 -4.81 -3.75
CA VAL A 31 -6.01 -4.51 -2.96
C VAL A 31 -6.23 -3.25 -2.12
N ILE A 32 -5.38 -3.01 -1.13
CA ILE A 32 -5.32 -1.74 -0.39
C ILE A 32 -3.97 -1.11 -0.65
N VAL A 33 -3.95 0.19 -0.93
CA VAL A 33 -2.72 0.97 -1.12
C VAL A 33 -2.59 1.99 -0.01
N LEU A 34 -1.48 1.91 0.72
CA LEU A 34 -1.12 2.85 1.78
C LEU A 34 -0.24 3.97 1.23
N HIS A 35 -0.52 5.19 1.67
CA HIS A 35 0.19 6.42 1.35
C HIS A 35 0.62 7.13 2.62
N HIS A 36 1.54 8.10 2.52
CA HIS A 36 1.66 9.19 3.48
C HIS A 36 1.49 10.53 2.76
N THR A 37 0.98 11.52 3.48
CA THR A 37 0.50 12.76 2.88
C THR A 37 1.61 13.71 2.41
N GLU A 38 2.81 13.67 3.01
CA GLU A 38 3.87 14.69 2.87
C GLU A 38 3.35 16.11 3.16
N MET A 39 2.37 16.25 4.09
CA MET A 39 1.74 17.50 4.44
C MET A 39 1.92 17.82 5.93
N GLU A 40 1.69 19.09 6.30
CA GLU A 40 1.90 19.58 7.65
C GLU A 40 0.86 19.09 8.67
N SER A 41 -0.31 18.65 8.20
CA SER A 41 -1.40 18.18 9.06
C SER A 41 -2.49 17.44 8.31
N ALA A 42 -3.28 16.65 9.05
CA ALA A 42 -4.49 16.01 8.52
C ALA A 42 -5.48 17.03 7.93
N GLN A 43 -5.56 18.25 8.48
CA GLN A 43 -6.45 19.29 7.96
C GLN A 43 -5.98 19.79 6.59
N ALA A 44 -4.67 19.96 6.39
CA ALA A 44 -4.10 20.32 5.09
C ALA A 44 -4.33 19.19 4.06
N ALA A 45 -4.16 17.94 4.48
CA ALA A 45 -4.44 16.77 3.65
C ALA A 45 -5.91 16.68 3.26
N LEU A 46 -6.84 16.85 4.20
CA LEU A 46 -8.29 16.90 3.92
C LEU A 46 -8.63 17.97 2.88
N HIS A 47 -8.07 19.17 3.04
CA HIS A 47 -8.28 20.25 2.07
C HIS A 47 -7.82 19.85 0.66
N THR A 48 -6.63 19.28 0.53
CA THR A 48 -6.08 18.83 -0.76
C THR A 48 -6.90 17.70 -1.39
N LEU A 49 -7.35 16.71 -0.59
CA LEU A 49 -8.11 15.56 -1.07
C LEU A 49 -9.58 15.89 -1.42
N GLN A 50 -10.08 17.04 -0.99
CA GLN A 50 -11.45 17.52 -1.25
C GLN A 50 -11.53 18.61 -2.31
N THR A 51 -10.38 19.20 -2.71
CA THR A 51 -10.35 20.33 -3.62
C THR A 51 -9.55 19.99 -4.88
N ARG A 52 -9.65 20.87 -5.87
CA ARG A 52 -8.81 20.80 -7.07
C ARG A 52 -7.50 21.53 -6.80
N ASN A 53 -6.36 20.86 -6.93
CA ASN A 53 -5.03 21.46 -6.79
C ASN A 53 -4.37 21.70 -8.16
N SER A 54 -3.19 22.33 -8.19
CA SER A 54 -2.45 22.66 -9.42
C SER A 54 -1.98 21.41 -10.20
N GLY A 55 -1.80 20.26 -9.52
CA GLY A 55 -1.43 18.98 -10.13
C GLY A 55 -2.63 18.17 -10.66
N GLY A 56 -3.83 18.72 -10.53
CA GLY A 56 -5.10 18.05 -10.85
C GLY A 56 -5.84 17.54 -9.63
N PRO A 57 -7.05 16.99 -9.81
CA PRO A 57 -7.82 16.44 -8.69
C PRO A 57 -7.18 15.13 -8.19
N VAL A 58 -7.05 15.03 -6.88
CA VAL A 58 -6.61 13.81 -6.17
C VAL A 58 -7.59 13.51 -5.04
N SER A 59 -7.72 12.24 -4.67
CA SER A 59 -8.53 11.82 -3.53
C SER A 59 -8.04 10.47 -3.00
N ALA A 60 -8.45 10.13 -1.77
CA ALA A 60 -8.29 8.81 -1.20
C ALA A 60 -9.62 8.37 -0.58
N HIS A 61 -9.79 7.07 -0.32
CA HIS A 61 -10.99 6.59 0.36
C HIS A 61 -10.96 7.00 1.83
N TYR A 62 -9.78 6.93 2.44
CA TYR A 62 -9.57 7.23 3.86
C TYR A 62 -8.36 8.13 4.08
N LEU A 63 -8.42 8.88 5.17
CA LEU A 63 -7.29 9.56 5.77
C LEU A 63 -7.22 9.19 7.26
N VAL A 64 -6.02 8.87 7.74
CA VAL A 64 -5.73 8.58 9.15
C VAL A 64 -4.88 9.71 9.70
N GLY A 65 -5.41 10.49 10.62
CA GLY A 65 -4.70 11.57 11.29
C GLY A 65 -3.59 11.07 12.22
N ALA A 66 -2.62 11.93 12.53
CA ALA A 66 -1.54 11.60 13.48
C ALA A 66 -2.07 11.26 14.88
N ASP A 67 -3.25 11.77 15.23
CA ASP A 67 -3.97 11.46 16.47
C ASP A 67 -4.77 10.15 16.43
N GLY A 68 -4.72 9.43 15.30
CA GLY A 68 -5.46 8.20 15.04
C GLY A 68 -6.91 8.43 14.59
N ARG A 69 -7.37 9.67 14.39
CA ARG A 69 -8.71 9.94 13.87
C ARG A 69 -8.86 9.45 12.43
N LEU A 70 -9.96 8.75 12.16
CA LEU A 70 -10.28 8.21 10.84
C LEU A 70 -11.28 9.12 10.11
N TYR A 71 -10.97 9.46 8.86
CA TYR A 71 -11.86 10.17 7.95
C TYR A 71 -12.12 9.32 6.72
N GLN A 72 -13.37 9.23 6.29
CA GLN A 72 -13.74 8.65 5.01
C GLN A 72 -14.16 9.75 4.05
N LEU A 73 -13.53 9.83 2.88
CA LEU A 73 -13.74 10.89 1.89
C LEU A 73 -14.50 10.39 0.65
N VAL A 74 -14.26 9.13 0.25
CA VAL A 74 -14.87 8.50 -0.93
C VAL A 74 -15.54 7.20 -0.50
N PRO A 75 -16.75 6.88 -0.99
CA PRO A 75 -17.36 5.57 -0.75
C PRO A 75 -16.46 4.46 -1.31
N GLU A 76 -16.37 3.32 -0.62
CA GLU A 76 -15.54 2.19 -1.04
C GLU A 76 -15.95 1.58 -2.39
N SER A 77 -17.21 1.75 -2.79
CA SER A 77 -17.74 1.34 -4.08
C SER A 77 -17.34 2.27 -5.24
N GLU A 78 -16.79 3.44 -4.92
CA GLU A 78 -16.42 4.46 -5.89
C GLU A 78 -14.91 4.47 -6.11
N ARG A 79 -14.45 5.00 -7.23
CA ARG A 79 -13.03 5.11 -7.57
C ARG A 79 -12.43 6.40 -7.02
N ALA A 80 -11.52 6.32 -6.04
CA ALA A 80 -10.69 7.44 -5.62
C ALA A 80 -9.45 7.57 -6.52
N TRP A 81 -8.88 8.78 -6.61
CA TRP A 81 -7.75 9.09 -7.49
C TRP A 81 -6.47 9.28 -6.67
N HIS A 82 -5.84 8.16 -6.25
CA HIS A 82 -4.68 8.16 -5.36
C HIS A 82 -3.44 7.47 -5.94
N ALA A 83 -3.63 6.47 -6.84
CA ALA A 83 -2.54 5.64 -7.33
C ALA A 83 -1.81 6.23 -8.55
N GLY A 84 -2.50 7.04 -9.37
CA GLY A 84 -1.97 7.59 -10.61
C GLY A 84 -1.47 6.49 -11.57
N ALA A 85 -0.46 6.80 -12.38
CA ALA A 85 0.22 5.81 -13.21
C ALA A 85 0.95 4.81 -12.32
N SER A 86 0.48 3.58 -12.30
CA SER A 86 0.92 2.53 -11.36
C SER A 86 0.72 1.15 -11.95
N ARG A 87 1.43 0.15 -11.42
CA ARG A 87 1.30 -1.24 -11.86
C ARG A 87 1.62 -2.21 -10.72
N TRP A 88 0.82 -3.26 -10.59
CA TRP A 88 1.05 -4.36 -9.67
C TRP A 88 0.48 -5.65 -10.23
N ASN A 89 1.28 -6.72 -10.25
CA ASN A 89 0.88 -8.03 -10.77
C ASN A 89 0.17 -7.98 -12.14
N GLY A 90 0.69 -7.13 -13.05
CA GLY A 90 0.14 -6.90 -14.39
C GLY A 90 -1.07 -5.96 -14.47
N ILE A 91 -1.66 -5.56 -13.33
CA ILE A 91 -2.79 -4.61 -13.27
C ILE A 91 -2.25 -3.18 -13.36
N GLY A 92 -2.74 -2.38 -14.30
CA GLY A 92 -2.28 -1.01 -14.58
C GLY A 92 -3.18 0.11 -14.05
N ASP A 93 -4.43 -0.15 -13.65
CA ASP A 93 -5.35 0.85 -13.10
C ASP A 93 -5.66 0.53 -11.62
N LEU A 94 -4.70 0.87 -10.75
CA LEU A 94 -4.86 0.61 -9.31
C LEU A 94 -5.89 1.56 -8.65
N ASN A 95 -6.26 2.70 -9.27
CA ASN A 95 -7.38 3.50 -8.79
C ASN A 95 -8.69 2.71 -8.81
N SER A 96 -8.91 1.91 -9.86
CA SER A 96 -10.13 1.09 -10.00
C SER A 96 -10.07 -0.18 -9.15
N ASP A 97 -8.89 -0.73 -8.88
CA ASP A 97 -8.70 -2.03 -8.22
C ASP A 97 -8.32 -1.93 -6.72
N SER A 98 -8.22 -0.72 -6.13
CA SER A 98 -7.76 -0.57 -4.75
C SER A 98 -8.62 0.31 -3.84
N ILE A 99 -8.47 0.16 -2.53
CA ILE A 99 -8.78 1.17 -1.52
C ILE A 99 -7.51 1.97 -1.25
N GLY A 100 -7.53 3.29 -1.41
CA GLY A 100 -6.42 4.17 -1.01
C GLY A 100 -6.62 4.69 0.41
N ILE A 101 -5.58 4.57 1.24
CA ILE A 101 -5.55 5.08 2.61
C ILE A 101 -4.36 6.02 2.73
N GLU A 102 -4.64 7.29 2.93
CA GLU A 102 -3.65 8.32 3.28
C GLU A 102 -3.37 8.29 4.77
N ILE A 103 -2.14 8.50 5.18
CA ILE A 103 -1.67 8.52 6.56
C ILE A 103 -0.96 9.85 6.77
N ASP A 104 -1.48 10.68 7.69
CA ASP A 104 -0.94 12.00 7.98
C ASP A 104 0.46 11.92 8.56
N ASN A 105 1.47 12.17 7.71
CA ASN A 105 2.88 12.11 8.06
C ASN A 105 3.71 12.90 7.04
N ASP A 106 4.76 13.56 7.49
CA ASP A 106 5.69 14.33 6.67
C ASP A 106 6.73 13.49 5.89
N GLY A 107 6.70 12.16 6.07
CA GLY A 107 7.62 11.21 5.47
C GLY A 107 8.98 11.09 6.18
N ALA A 108 9.26 11.96 7.16
CA ALA A 108 10.52 12.00 7.91
C ALA A 108 10.33 11.64 9.39
N SER A 109 9.18 11.98 9.97
CA SER A 109 8.84 11.70 11.37
C SER A 109 8.43 10.23 11.58
N PRO A 110 8.59 9.69 12.80
CA PRO A 110 7.98 8.43 13.17
C PRO A 110 6.44 8.47 13.05
N PHE A 111 5.83 7.35 12.71
CA PHE A 111 4.37 7.21 12.74
C PHE A 111 3.91 6.95 14.17
N PRO A 112 3.01 7.79 14.75
CA PRO A 112 2.53 7.61 16.12
C PRO A 112 1.80 6.27 16.32
N ASP A 113 1.92 5.67 17.50
CA ASP A 113 1.27 4.40 17.82
C ASP A 113 -0.24 4.44 17.62
N ALA A 114 -0.91 5.48 18.10
CA ALA A 114 -2.36 5.66 17.93
C ALA A 114 -2.77 5.69 16.45
N GLN A 115 -1.94 6.28 15.58
CA GLN A 115 -2.17 6.30 14.13
C GLN A 115 -2.05 4.90 13.53
N VAL A 116 -0.98 4.17 13.91
CA VAL A 116 -0.75 2.79 13.41
C VAL A 116 -1.84 1.84 13.89
N ASP A 117 -2.28 1.96 15.15
CA ASP A 117 -3.40 1.17 15.69
C ASP A 117 -4.69 1.43 14.91
N SER A 118 -4.96 2.68 14.55
CA SER A 118 -6.11 3.05 13.73
C SER A 118 -6.01 2.52 12.30
N VAL A 119 -4.82 2.52 11.70
CA VAL A 119 -4.58 1.86 10.39
C VAL A 119 -4.89 0.36 10.49
N ILE A 120 -4.38 -0.33 11.51
CA ILE A 120 -4.63 -1.76 11.72
C ILE A 120 -6.13 -2.05 11.89
N ALA A 121 -6.83 -1.28 12.72
CA ALA A 121 -8.28 -1.43 12.92
C ALA A 121 -9.07 -1.21 11.61
N LEU A 122 -8.68 -0.20 10.82
CA LEU A 122 -9.29 0.08 9.53
C LEU A 122 -9.03 -1.05 8.52
N LEU A 123 -7.81 -1.59 8.48
CA LEU A 123 -7.45 -2.74 7.62
C LEU A 123 -8.27 -3.98 8.00
N GLU A 124 -8.45 -4.27 9.30
CA GLU A 124 -9.28 -5.39 9.77
C GLU A 124 -10.72 -5.29 9.27
N ASP A 125 -11.33 -4.11 9.42
CA ASP A 125 -12.68 -3.85 8.97
C ASP A 125 -12.83 -3.99 7.45
N ILE A 126 -11.99 -3.28 6.66
CA ILE A 126 -12.07 -3.27 5.20
C ILE A 126 -11.81 -4.66 4.62
N THR A 127 -10.75 -5.34 5.06
CA THR A 127 -10.39 -6.67 4.51
C THR A 127 -11.47 -7.70 4.81
N THR A 128 -12.10 -7.63 5.97
CA THR A 128 -13.19 -8.52 6.37
C THR A 128 -14.46 -8.25 5.55
N ARG A 129 -14.93 -7.00 5.47
CA ARG A 129 -16.17 -6.64 4.77
C ARG A 129 -16.06 -6.81 3.26
N LEU A 130 -14.94 -6.36 2.66
CA LEU A 130 -14.74 -6.40 1.21
C LEU A 130 -14.07 -7.69 0.73
N ARG A 131 -13.68 -8.58 1.66
CA ARG A 131 -12.97 -9.84 1.37
C ARG A 131 -11.68 -9.61 0.55
N ILE A 132 -10.97 -8.53 0.85
CA ILE A 132 -9.65 -8.26 0.26
C ILE A 132 -8.63 -9.15 0.96
N PRO A 133 -7.81 -9.92 0.21
CA PRO A 133 -6.78 -10.75 0.83
C PRO A 133 -5.80 -9.91 1.67
N ARG A 134 -5.57 -10.31 2.92
CA ARG A 134 -4.75 -9.55 3.88
C ARG A 134 -3.30 -9.34 3.43
N HIS A 135 -2.77 -10.21 2.58
CA HIS A 135 -1.42 -10.05 2.02
C HIS A 135 -1.34 -8.96 0.93
N LEU A 136 -2.48 -8.52 0.38
CA LEU A 136 -2.54 -7.49 -0.66
C LEU A 136 -2.70 -6.06 -0.09
N ILE A 137 -1.93 -5.77 0.97
CA ILE A 137 -1.72 -4.43 1.50
C ILE A 137 -0.40 -3.91 0.95
N LEU A 138 -0.44 -2.92 0.07
CA LEU A 138 0.67 -2.45 -0.74
C LEU A 138 1.07 -1.02 -0.35
N ALA A 139 2.32 -0.65 -0.60
CA ALA A 139 2.76 0.73 -0.57
C ALA A 139 2.51 1.40 -1.93
N HIS A 140 2.29 2.71 -1.97
CA HIS A 140 2.30 3.47 -3.22
C HIS A 140 3.65 3.32 -3.94
N ALA A 141 4.74 3.29 -3.17
CA ALA A 141 6.08 3.02 -3.68
C ALA A 141 6.20 1.62 -4.33
N ASP A 142 5.47 0.60 -3.86
CA ASP A 142 5.50 -0.73 -4.46
C ASP A 142 4.90 -0.73 -5.86
N ILE A 143 3.81 0.02 -6.06
CA ILE A 143 3.03 0.05 -7.31
C ILE A 143 3.49 1.13 -8.30
N ALA A 144 4.29 2.10 -7.85
CA ALA A 144 4.82 3.19 -8.67
C ALA A 144 6.28 3.56 -8.30
N PRO A 145 7.21 2.59 -8.32
CA PRO A 145 8.54 2.73 -7.71
C PRO A 145 9.41 3.80 -8.36
N THR A 146 9.18 4.13 -9.64
CA THR A 146 9.92 5.21 -10.34
C THR A 146 9.45 6.61 -9.99
N ARG A 147 8.30 6.72 -9.32
CA ARG A 147 7.58 7.99 -9.15
C ARG A 147 7.26 8.31 -7.71
N LYS A 148 7.17 7.27 -6.86
CA LYS A 148 6.65 7.36 -5.50
C LYS A 148 7.57 6.68 -4.49
N ARG A 149 7.53 7.20 -3.26
CA ARG A 149 8.30 6.68 -2.13
C ARG A 149 7.48 6.55 -0.83
N ASP A 150 6.18 6.82 -0.93
CA ASP A 150 5.24 6.72 0.19
C ASP A 150 4.63 5.31 0.34
N PRO A 151 4.35 4.84 1.57
CA PRO A 151 4.91 5.34 2.82
C PRO A 151 6.44 5.21 2.88
N SER A 152 7.08 6.12 3.64
CA SER A 152 8.55 6.12 3.81
C SER A 152 9.06 4.84 4.48
N ALA A 153 10.36 4.63 4.44
CA ALA A 153 11.03 3.49 5.08
C ALA A 153 10.81 3.43 6.61
N ARG A 154 10.32 4.52 7.22
CA ARG A 154 9.97 4.60 8.65
C ARG A 154 8.60 4.00 8.97
N PHE A 155 7.78 3.69 7.95
CA PHE A 155 6.47 3.09 8.17
C PHE A 155 6.62 1.69 8.78
N PRO A 156 5.91 1.38 9.88
CA PRO A 156 6.12 0.17 10.67
C PRO A 156 5.44 -1.06 10.04
N TRP A 157 5.90 -1.47 8.85
CA TRP A 157 5.36 -2.63 8.13
C TRP A 157 5.35 -3.92 8.95
N GLN A 158 6.40 -4.13 9.78
CA GLN A 158 6.46 -5.29 10.65
C GLN A 158 5.28 -5.33 11.63
N ARG A 159 4.88 -4.21 12.20
CA ARG A 159 3.73 -4.13 13.11
C ARG A 159 2.41 -4.49 12.42
N LEU A 160 2.23 -4.09 11.16
CA LEU A 160 1.10 -4.53 10.35
C LEU A 160 1.13 -6.05 10.11
N ALA A 161 2.31 -6.59 9.84
CA ALA A 161 2.50 -8.03 9.63
C ALA A 161 2.22 -8.86 10.89
N GLU A 162 2.62 -8.37 12.06
CA GLU A 162 2.30 -8.96 13.37
C GLU A 162 0.78 -8.99 13.62
N ALA A 163 0.05 -8.02 13.08
CA ALA A 163 -1.41 -7.99 13.07
C ALA A 163 -2.04 -8.81 11.91
N GLY A 164 -1.22 -9.48 11.10
CA GLY A 164 -1.65 -10.34 10.00
C GLY A 164 -1.89 -9.64 8.66
N PHE A 165 -1.36 -8.42 8.46
CA PHE A 165 -1.53 -7.63 7.24
C PHE A 165 -0.24 -7.46 6.44
N GLY A 166 -0.36 -7.55 5.12
CA GLY A 166 0.76 -7.48 4.19
C GLY A 166 1.55 -8.80 4.12
N LEU A 167 2.34 -8.91 3.07
CA LEU A 167 3.32 -9.99 2.95
C LEU A 167 4.58 -9.56 3.69
N TRP A 168 5.08 -10.40 4.62
CA TRP A 168 6.23 -10.10 5.45
C TRP A 168 7.07 -11.35 5.69
N PRO A 169 8.43 -11.25 5.72
CA PRO A 169 9.30 -12.39 5.97
C PRO A 169 9.11 -12.97 7.38
N ARG A 170 9.14 -14.30 7.49
CA ARG A 170 8.92 -15.07 8.73
C ARG A 170 10.23 -15.67 9.21
N ALA A 171 10.78 -15.13 10.30
CA ALA A 171 11.99 -15.66 10.91
C ALA A 171 11.73 -17.05 11.59
N PRO A 172 12.73 -17.95 11.62
CA PRO A 172 14.05 -17.84 10.98
C PRO A 172 13.96 -18.00 9.46
N LEU A 173 14.72 -17.18 8.73
CA LEU A 173 14.80 -17.27 7.27
C LEU A 173 15.69 -18.44 6.86
N ALA A 174 15.22 -19.28 5.93
CA ALA A 174 16.04 -20.30 5.31
C ALA A 174 16.94 -19.68 4.23
N PRO A 175 18.16 -20.17 4.04
CA PRO A 175 19.00 -19.76 2.92
C PRO A 175 18.27 -19.90 1.58
N ALA A 176 18.48 -18.96 0.68
CA ALA A 176 18.01 -19.09 -0.68
C ALA A 176 18.76 -20.24 -1.38
N PRO A 177 18.07 -21.06 -2.21
CA PRO A 177 18.74 -22.17 -2.90
C PRO A 177 19.75 -21.66 -3.93
N GLU A 178 20.70 -22.50 -4.30
CA GLU A 178 21.62 -22.21 -5.39
C GLU A 178 20.84 -21.93 -6.70
N GLY A 179 21.26 -20.89 -7.43
CA GLY A 179 20.56 -20.44 -8.64
C GLY A 179 19.24 -19.71 -8.39
N PHE A 180 18.92 -19.31 -7.16
CA PHE A 180 17.74 -18.52 -6.88
C PHE A 180 17.76 -17.19 -7.65
N ASP A 181 16.68 -16.92 -8.41
CA ASP A 181 16.51 -15.68 -9.17
C ASP A 181 15.69 -14.65 -8.36
N PRO A 182 16.34 -13.61 -7.80
CA PRO A 182 15.67 -12.59 -7.02
C PRO A 182 14.72 -11.71 -7.84
N TRP A 183 14.99 -11.54 -9.14
CA TRP A 183 14.11 -10.77 -10.02
C TRP A 183 12.82 -11.52 -10.33
N LEU A 184 12.91 -12.83 -10.56
CA LEU A 184 11.73 -13.67 -10.71
C LEU A 184 10.88 -13.65 -9.43
N ALA A 185 11.51 -13.76 -8.26
CA ALA A 185 10.82 -13.69 -6.97
C ALA A 185 10.12 -12.34 -6.80
N LEU A 186 10.80 -11.23 -7.10
CA LEU A 186 10.23 -9.88 -7.01
C LEU A 186 9.02 -9.72 -7.94
N ARG A 187 9.10 -10.26 -9.17
CA ARG A 187 7.97 -10.29 -10.12
C ARG A 187 6.80 -11.13 -9.60
N LEU A 188 7.06 -12.28 -8.99
CA LEU A 188 6.02 -13.15 -8.41
C LEU A 188 5.32 -12.50 -7.22
N ILE A 189 6.02 -11.66 -6.45
CA ILE A 189 5.44 -10.84 -5.39
C ILE A 189 4.45 -9.82 -5.97
N GLY A 190 4.70 -9.34 -7.20
CA GLY A 190 3.79 -8.43 -7.92
C GLY A 190 4.46 -7.18 -8.49
N TYR A 191 5.74 -6.94 -8.21
CA TYR A 191 6.46 -5.75 -8.68
C TYR A 191 6.56 -5.72 -10.22
N ASP A 192 6.37 -4.54 -10.79
CA ASP A 192 6.67 -4.29 -12.21
C ASP A 192 8.17 -4.11 -12.41
N LEU A 193 8.76 -4.95 -13.23
CA LEU A 193 10.19 -4.92 -13.53
C LEU A 193 10.53 -4.15 -14.82
N SER A 194 9.67 -3.25 -15.28
CA SER A 194 10.02 -2.31 -16.35
C SER A 194 11.13 -1.33 -15.94
N ALA A 195 11.31 -1.12 -14.63
CA ALA A 195 12.41 -0.39 -14.00
C ALA A 195 12.91 -1.20 -12.78
N PRO A 196 13.75 -2.22 -13.00
CA PRO A 196 14.07 -3.22 -11.97
C PRO A 196 14.79 -2.61 -10.76
N GLU A 197 15.69 -1.66 -10.93
CA GLU A 197 16.38 -0.98 -9.83
C GLU A 197 15.40 -0.20 -8.95
N ALA A 198 14.42 0.46 -9.56
CA ALA A 198 13.38 1.17 -8.81
C ALA A 198 12.49 0.18 -8.00
N ALA A 199 12.16 -0.98 -8.58
CA ALA A 199 11.42 -2.04 -7.89
C ALA A 199 12.23 -2.59 -6.70
N ARG A 200 13.55 -2.82 -6.86
CA ARG A 200 14.44 -3.21 -5.77
C ARG A 200 14.52 -2.14 -4.68
N CYS A 201 14.55 -0.87 -5.04
CA CYS A 201 14.48 0.24 -4.09
C CYS A 201 13.18 0.25 -3.28
N ALA A 202 12.03 0.00 -3.93
CA ALA A 202 10.76 -0.12 -3.23
C ALA A 202 10.77 -1.32 -2.27
N PHE A 203 11.33 -2.47 -2.69
CA PHE A 203 11.56 -3.62 -1.83
C PHE A 203 12.42 -3.27 -0.61
N HIS A 204 13.56 -2.57 -0.79
CA HIS A 204 14.41 -2.15 0.32
C HIS A 204 13.68 -1.20 1.26
N ARG A 205 12.91 -0.26 0.74
CA ARG A 205 12.11 0.66 1.57
C ARG A 205 11.15 -0.10 2.47
N ARG A 206 10.44 -1.07 1.90
CA ARG A 206 9.44 -1.85 2.63
C ARG A 206 10.04 -2.85 3.61
N TYR A 207 10.99 -3.67 3.17
CA TYR A 207 11.47 -4.83 3.93
C TYR A 207 12.78 -4.59 4.68
N ARG A 208 13.53 -3.53 4.34
CA ARG A 208 14.80 -3.20 4.97
C ARG A 208 14.80 -1.86 5.70
N GLY A 209 13.69 -1.12 5.66
CA GLY A 209 13.60 0.21 6.25
C GLY A 209 14.66 1.18 5.66
N ARG A 210 15.01 1.02 4.37
CA ARG A 210 16.08 1.79 3.72
C ARG A 210 15.52 2.61 2.57
N GLU A 211 15.76 3.92 2.63
CA GLU A 211 15.46 4.80 1.51
C GLU A 211 16.50 4.63 0.40
N CYS A 212 16.03 4.62 -0.85
CA CYS A 212 16.84 4.98 -2.00
C CYS A 212 16.03 5.90 -2.91
N ARG A 213 16.72 6.81 -3.56
CA ARG A 213 16.12 7.83 -4.42
C ARG A 213 16.23 7.44 -5.88
N VAL A 214 15.11 7.48 -6.58
CA VAL A 214 15.02 7.23 -8.01
C VAL A 214 14.41 8.45 -8.67
N GLU A 215 15.09 9.01 -9.68
CA GLU A 215 14.54 10.07 -10.54
C GLU A 215 14.40 9.50 -11.96
N GLY A 216 13.16 9.32 -12.39
CA GLY A 216 12.86 8.58 -13.62
C GLY A 216 13.34 7.13 -13.49
N ASN A 217 14.23 6.69 -14.39
CA ASN A 217 14.87 5.38 -14.34
C ASN A 217 16.31 5.43 -13.78
N LEU A 218 16.71 6.57 -13.20
CA LEU A 218 18.08 6.78 -12.69
C LEU A 218 18.05 6.84 -11.17
N LEU A 219 18.95 6.09 -10.55
CA LEU A 219 19.29 6.19 -9.14
C LEU A 219 20.23 7.37 -8.94
N VAL A 220 19.86 8.31 -8.07
CA VAL A 220 20.61 9.56 -7.90
C VAL A 220 21.13 9.75 -6.49
N GLY A 221 22.38 10.24 -6.39
CA GLY A 221 23.01 10.70 -5.16
C GLY A 221 23.49 9.60 -4.21
N ALA A 222 23.71 9.96 -2.95
CA ALA A 222 24.21 9.05 -1.90
C ALA A 222 23.23 7.94 -1.52
N GLU A 223 21.99 8.04 -1.95
CA GLU A 223 20.92 7.06 -1.76
C GLU A 223 20.73 6.16 -2.99
N ALA A 224 21.76 6.04 -3.85
CA ALA A 224 21.74 5.15 -5.00
C ALA A 224 21.44 3.70 -4.58
N ASP A 225 20.83 2.94 -5.49
CA ASP A 225 20.56 1.52 -5.26
C ASP A 225 21.86 0.75 -4.94
N PRO A 226 21.95 0.11 -3.77
CA PRO A 226 23.14 -0.61 -3.34
C PRO A 226 23.32 -1.97 -4.02
N GLY A 227 22.44 -2.35 -4.93
CA GLY A 227 22.31 -3.74 -5.39
C GLY A 227 21.57 -4.61 -4.38
N TRP A 228 21.69 -5.93 -4.49
CA TRP A 228 21.16 -6.86 -3.50
C TRP A 228 22.04 -6.85 -2.24
N LEU A 229 21.40 -6.63 -1.08
CA LEU A 229 22.06 -6.61 0.22
C LEU A 229 22.13 -8.03 0.81
N PRO A 230 23.06 -8.31 1.74
CA PRO A 230 23.04 -9.55 2.52
C PRO A 230 21.68 -9.75 3.21
N GLY A 231 21.10 -10.94 3.03
CA GLY A 231 19.78 -11.29 3.57
C GLY A 231 18.58 -10.98 2.65
N ASP A 232 18.78 -10.27 1.52
CA ASP A 232 17.67 -9.96 0.60
C ASP A 232 17.15 -11.21 -0.10
N LEU A 233 18.03 -12.12 -0.49
CA LEU A 233 17.65 -13.34 -1.17
C LEU A 233 16.85 -14.27 -0.27
N GLU A 234 17.21 -14.34 1.01
CA GLU A 234 16.49 -15.11 2.01
C GLU A 234 15.09 -14.54 2.26
N ILE A 235 14.98 -13.21 2.32
CA ILE A 235 13.69 -12.52 2.42
C ILE A 235 12.82 -12.84 1.20
N LEU A 236 13.34 -12.63 0.00
CA LEU A 236 12.62 -12.88 -1.25
C LEU A 236 12.21 -14.34 -1.40
N HIS A 237 13.09 -15.27 -1.04
CA HIS A 237 12.80 -16.70 -1.03
C HIS A 237 11.65 -17.05 -0.08
N ASP A 238 11.65 -16.50 1.14
CA ASP A 238 10.57 -16.74 2.09
C ASP A 238 9.25 -16.15 1.61
N LEU A 239 9.24 -14.90 1.11
CA LEU A 239 8.04 -14.27 0.55
C LEU A 239 7.47 -15.06 -0.63
N GLN A 240 8.33 -15.55 -1.53
CA GLN A 240 7.92 -16.40 -2.66
C GLN A 240 7.30 -17.70 -2.17
N ARG A 241 7.91 -18.37 -1.19
CA ARG A 241 7.37 -19.60 -0.58
C ARG A 241 6.00 -19.38 0.03
N GLN A 242 5.81 -18.26 0.74
CA GLN A 242 4.52 -17.90 1.31
C GLN A 242 3.45 -17.78 0.24
N LEU A 243 3.74 -17.06 -0.86
CA LEU A 243 2.80 -16.90 -1.98
C LEU A 243 2.45 -18.23 -2.65
N LEU A 244 3.44 -19.10 -2.89
CA LEU A 244 3.22 -20.41 -3.48
C LEU A 244 2.42 -21.36 -2.58
N ALA A 245 2.47 -21.18 -1.26
CA ALA A 245 1.72 -21.95 -0.28
C ALA A 245 0.27 -21.44 -0.09
N MET A 246 -0.08 -20.27 -0.62
CA MET A 246 -1.45 -19.75 -0.50
C MET A 246 -2.43 -20.58 -1.32
N PRO A 247 -3.65 -20.82 -0.80
CA PRO A 247 -4.70 -21.45 -1.59
C PRO A 247 -4.95 -20.65 -2.86
N GLN A 248 -4.96 -21.33 -4.01
CA GLN A 248 -5.37 -20.70 -5.26
C GLN A 248 -6.85 -20.34 -5.17
N PRO A 249 -7.26 -19.15 -5.68
CA PRO A 249 -8.69 -18.84 -5.77
C PRO A 249 -9.39 -19.94 -6.55
N ALA A 250 -10.54 -20.39 -6.07
CA ALA A 250 -11.37 -21.32 -6.81
C ALA A 250 -11.70 -20.73 -8.20
N PRO A 251 -11.71 -21.55 -9.26
CA PRO A 251 -11.99 -21.11 -10.62
C PRO A 251 -13.38 -20.47 -10.76
#